data_4b841d594f6026c4a15814ee478a2282
#
_entry.id   4b841d594f6026c4a15814ee478a2282
#
_cell.length_a   1.000
_cell.length_b   1.000
_cell.length_c   1.000
_cell.angle_alpha   90.00
_cell.angle_beta   90.00
_cell.angle_gamma   90.00
#
_symmetry.space_group_name_H-M   'P 1'
#
loop_
_entity.id
_entity.type
_entity.pdbx_description
1 polymer ?
#
loop_
_entity_poly.entity_id
_entity_poly.type
_entity_poly.pdbx_seq_one_letter_code
_entity_poly.pdbx_strand_id
1 'polypeptide(L)'
;MKMKMILPMMLIAALPLGADAQNKSGLVMSNLDQTVKPADSFYQFATGGWQKNNPLPAAYSRYGSFDQLAENNNKRINTILSELQKKTYKAGTIEQKLSDFYKLSMDVDSRNKAGIAPVKPLMDEIEAAKTKDELQKLQVKYAWMGLGLSYGAGFAADEKNVTMNIYNLMQGGLTLGAKDYYLNNDAATVAIREAYKSYLSKMFQLYGFSADEAAKKASAVFLHETTLATFSKSRTELRDPQANYTKMTLAKFKENYPNIPLEALANAEGIKSEYLK
;
A
#
# COMPACT_ATOMS: atom_id res chain seq x y z
N MET A 1 -70.10 -0.70 35.33
CA MET A 1 -69.71 -0.18 34.01
C MET A 1 -68.34 -0.85 33.64
N LYS A 2 -68.39 -1.88 32.81
CA LYS A 2 -67.18 -2.67 32.45
C LYS A 2 -66.55 -2.06 31.22
N MET A 3 -65.40 -1.45 31.35
CA MET A 3 -64.59 -0.89 30.24
C MET A 3 -63.86 -2.01 29.53
N LYS A 4 -64.23 -2.30 28.28
CA LYS A 4 -63.54 -3.24 27.43
C LYS A 4 -62.28 -2.55 26.82
N MET A 5 -61.12 -2.97 27.24
CA MET A 5 -59.85 -2.58 26.67
C MET A 5 -59.69 -3.31 25.33
N ILE A 6 -59.73 -2.57 24.22
CA ILE A 6 -59.42 -3.06 22.89
C ILE A 6 -57.91 -2.90 22.71
N LEU A 7 -57.23 -4.02 22.69
CA LEU A 7 -55.79 -4.09 22.40
C LEU A 7 -55.62 -3.98 20.86
N PRO A 8 -54.87 -3.01 20.31
CA PRO A 8 -54.58 -3.02 18.88
C PRO A 8 -53.59 -4.13 18.58
N MET A 9 -54.06 -5.08 17.79
CA MET A 9 -53.22 -6.14 17.22
C MET A 9 -52.30 -5.51 16.18
N MET A 10 -51.03 -5.27 16.56
CA MET A 10 -49.97 -4.86 15.64
C MET A 10 -49.72 -5.99 14.65
N LEU A 11 -50.18 -5.82 13.44
CA LEU A 11 -49.85 -6.70 12.32
C LEU A 11 -48.37 -6.46 11.95
N ILE A 12 -47.48 -7.28 12.47
CA ILE A 12 -46.08 -7.33 12.03
C ILE A 12 -46.13 -7.92 10.63
N ALA A 13 -46.08 -7.06 9.62
CA ALA A 13 -45.80 -7.47 8.25
C ALA A 13 -44.40 -8.08 8.25
N ALA A 14 -44.31 -9.40 8.22
CA ALA A 14 -43.11 -10.13 7.93
C ALA A 14 -42.74 -9.78 6.49
N LEU A 15 -41.81 -8.81 6.31
CA LEU A 15 -41.09 -8.65 5.08
C LEU A 15 -40.36 -9.99 4.85
N PRO A 16 -40.53 -10.61 3.69
CA PRO A 16 -39.68 -11.71 3.34
C PRO A 16 -38.27 -11.12 3.22
N LEU A 17 -37.46 -11.25 4.26
CA LEU A 17 -36.01 -11.27 4.11
C LEU A 17 -35.78 -12.40 3.09
N GLY A 18 -35.56 -12.04 1.84
CA GLY A 18 -34.98 -12.91 0.85
C GLY A 18 -33.59 -13.28 1.38
N ALA A 19 -33.58 -14.24 2.28
CA ALA A 19 -32.41 -15.02 2.53
C ALA A 19 -32.16 -15.74 1.19
N ASP A 20 -31.27 -15.19 0.38
CA ASP A 20 -30.52 -16.03 -0.55
C ASP A 20 -30.08 -17.20 0.30
N ALA A 21 -30.68 -18.34 0.04
CA ALA A 21 -30.37 -19.59 0.74
C ALA A 21 -28.88 -19.81 0.49
N GLN A 22 -28.06 -19.36 1.41
CA GLN A 22 -26.63 -19.54 1.40
C GLN A 22 -26.40 -21.01 1.19
N ASN A 23 -25.86 -21.36 0.03
CA ASN A 23 -25.61 -22.75 -0.34
C ASN A 23 -24.79 -23.36 0.83
N LYS A 24 -25.46 -24.19 1.64
CA LYS A 24 -24.92 -24.71 2.90
C LYS A 24 -23.56 -25.42 2.74
N SER A 25 -23.25 -25.82 1.52
CA SER A 25 -21.98 -26.45 1.18
C SER A 25 -20.85 -25.45 0.90
N GLY A 26 -21.13 -24.16 0.69
CA GLY A 26 -20.17 -23.18 0.19
C GLY A 26 -19.70 -23.43 -1.25
N LEU A 27 -20.20 -24.47 -1.91
CA LEU A 27 -19.83 -24.87 -3.26
C LEU A 27 -20.76 -24.21 -4.28
N VAL A 28 -20.18 -23.46 -5.21
CA VAL A 28 -20.91 -22.85 -6.32
C VAL A 28 -20.80 -23.76 -7.53
N MET A 29 -21.86 -24.52 -7.84
CA MET A 29 -21.84 -25.55 -8.88
C MET A 29 -21.54 -24.99 -10.28
N SER A 30 -21.94 -23.76 -10.59
CA SER A 30 -21.63 -23.08 -11.86
C SER A 30 -20.14 -22.78 -12.06
N ASN A 31 -19.32 -22.90 -11.00
CA ASN A 31 -17.88 -22.73 -11.11
C ASN A 31 -17.18 -24.01 -11.59
N LEU A 32 -17.86 -25.15 -11.52
CA LEU A 32 -17.34 -26.41 -12.01
C LEU A 32 -17.47 -26.54 -13.54
N ASP A 33 -16.46 -27.13 -14.17
CA ASP A 33 -16.55 -27.60 -15.56
C ASP A 33 -16.81 -29.12 -15.55
N GLN A 34 -18.09 -29.49 -15.66
CA GLN A 34 -18.51 -30.89 -15.62
C GLN A 34 -18.17 -31.65 -16.92
N THR A 35 -17.63 -30.99 -17.93
CA THR A 35 -17.17 -31.64 -19.17
C THR A 35 -15.78 -32.26 -18.99
N VAL A 36 -15.06 -31.88 -17.94
CA VAL A 36 -13.73 -32.38 -17.60
C VAL A 36 -13.82 -33.39 -16.48
N LYS A 37 -13.15 -34.52 -16.63
CA LYS A 37 -13.07 -35.54 -15.54
C LYS A 37 -12.10 -35.01 -14.45
N PRO A 38 -12.47 -35.10 -13.18
CA PRO A 38 -11.58 -34.68 -12.07
C PRO A 38 -10.22 -35.37 -12.08
N ALA A 39 -10.18 -36.62 -12.55
CA ALA A 39 -8.94 -37.42 -12.65
C ALA A 39 -8.00 -36.91 -13.76
N ASP A 40 -8.53 -36.29 -14.82
CA ASP A 40 -7.73 -35.80 -15.93
C ASP A 40 -7.14 -34.40 -15.58
N SER A 41 -7.97 -33.50 -15.00
CA SER A 41 -7.54 -32.20 -14.50
C SER A 41 -8.49 -31.72 -13.41
N PHE A 42 -8.11 -31.90 -12.16
CA PHE A 42 -8.91 -31.43 -11.03
C PHE A 42 -9.04 -29.89 -11.03
N TYR A 43 -7.98 -29.18 -11.40
CA TYR A 43 -8.01 -27.71 -11.51
C TYR A 43 -9.07 -27.25 -12.52
N GLN A 44 -9.04 -27.77 -13.74
CA GLN A 44 -10.01 -27.39 -14.78
C GLN A 44 -11.43 -27.81 -14.38
N PHE A 45 -11.62 -29.01 -13.82
CA PHE A 45 -12.90 -29.46 -13.32
C PHE A 45 -13.45 -28.49 -12.25
N ALA A 46 -12.62 -28.09 -11.28
CA ALA A 46 -13.05 -27.30 -10.12
C ALA A 46 -13.26 -25.80 -10.45
N THR A 47 -12.55 -25.27 -11.44
CA THR A 47 -12.51 -23.82 -11.70
C THR A 47 -12.88 -23.41 -13.12
N GLY A 48 -13.02 -24.35 -14.05
CA GLY A 48 -13.23 -24.07 -15.47
C GLY A 48 -14.51 -23.30 -15.78
N GLY A 49 -15.59 -23.59 -15.06
CA GLY A 49 -16.84 -22.82 -15.15
C GLY A 49 -16.66 -21.37 -14.70
N TRP A 50 -15.95 -21.17 -13.57
CA TRP A 50 -15.65 -19.81 -13.12
C TRP A 50 -14.80 -19.03 -14.13
N GLN A 51 -13.72 -19.64 -14.64
CA GLN A 51 -12.83 -19.00 -15.63
C GLN A 51 -13.60 -18.60 -16.92
N LYS A 52 -14.48 -19.46 -17.39
CA LYS A 52 -15.32 -19.22 -18.56
C LYS A 52 -16.25 -18.01 -18.36
N ASN A 53 -16.80 -17.89 -17.14
CA ASN A 53 -17.73 -16.81 -16.80
C ASN A 53 -17.01 -15.50 -16.37
N ASN A 54 -15.72 -15.56 -16.07
CA ASN A 54 -14.90 -14.43 -15.62
C ASN A 54 -13.58 -14.36 -16.43
N PRO A 55 -13.65 -13.97 -17.71
CA PRO A 55 -12.46 -13.85 -18.55
C PRO A 55 -11.51 -12.80 -17.95
N LEU A 56 -10.20 -12.98 -18.19
CA LEU A 56 -9.17 -12.05 -17.72
C LEU A 56 -9.41 -10.65 -18.29
N PRO A 57 -9.70 -9.63 -17.44
CA PRO A 57 -9.86 -8.26 -17.92
C PRO A 57 -8.52 -7.69 -18.39
N ALA A 58 -8.53 -6.81 -19.41
CA ALA A 58 -7.33 -6.25 -20.01
C ALA A 58 -6.40 -5.49 -19.02
N ALA A 59 -6.96 -4.99 -17.92
CA ALA A 59 -6.21 -4.28 -16.88
C ALA A 59 -5.45 -5.20 -15.91
N TYR A 60 -5.64 -6.52 -16.00
CA TYR A 60 -5.08 -7.48 -15.05
C TYR A 60 -4.12 -8.43 -15.76
N SER A 61 -2.99 -8.73 -15.11
CA SER A 61 -2.08 -9.82 -15.51
C SER A 61 -2.56 -11.20 -15.03
N ARG A 62 -3.42 -11.22 -14.02
CA ARG A 62 -4.10 -12.39 -13.47
C ARG A 62 -5.44 -11.93 -12.91
N TYR A 63 -6.42 -12.81 -12.87
CA TYR A 63 -7.73 -12.52 -12.30
C TYR A 63 -8.27 -13.75 -11.58
N GLY A 64 -8.76 -13.56 -10.38
CA GLY A 64 -9.29 -14.63 -9.53
C GLY A 64 -10.40 -14.13 -8.60
N SER A 65 -10.90 -15.02 -7.76
CA SER A 65 -11.97 -14.69 -6.81
C SER A 65 -11.60 -13.58 -5.82
N PHE A 66 -10.32 -13.46 -5.45
CA PHE A 66 -9.86 -12.36 -4.59
C PHE A 66 -9.87 -11.02 -5.31
N ASP A 67 -9.53 -10.98 -6.61
CA ASP A 67 -9.60 -9.77 -7.41
C ASP A 67 -11.05 -9.32 -7.57
N GLN A 68 -11.97 -10.26 -7.85
CA GLN A 68 -13.40 -9.99 -7.92
C GLN A 68 -13.96 -9.49 -6.57
N LEU A 69 -13.52 -10.07 -5.45
CA LEU A 69 -13.91 -9.61 -4.12
C LEU A 69 -13.43 -8.18 -3.85
N ALA A 70 -12.18 -7.87 -4.21
CA ALA A 70 -11.62 -6.53 -4.09
C ALA A 70 -12.40 -5.51 -4.95
N GLU A 71 -12.72 -5.84 -6.21
CA GLU A 71 -13.55 -4.98 -7.06
C GLU A 71 -14.94 -4.73 -6.47
N ASN A 72 -15.59 -5.79 -6.00
CA ASN A 72 -16.91 -5.67 -5.38
C ASN A 72 -16.86 -4.81 -4.10
N ASN A 73 -15.80 -4.94 -3.32
CA ASN A 73 -15.58 -4.11 -2.14
C ASN A 73 -15.38 -2.63 -2.52
N ASN A 74 -14.56 -2.37 -3.52
CA ASN A 74 -14.35 -1.01 -4.04
C ASN A 74 -15.64 -0.40 -4.58
N LYS A 75 -16.46 -1.17 -5.31
CA LYS A 75 -17.79 -0.71 -5.76
C LYS A 75 -18.71 -0.34 -4.58
N ARG A 76 -18.74 -1.16 -3.53
CA ARG A 76 -19.53 -0.88 -2.31
C ARG A 76 -19.05 0.38 -1.59
N ILE A 77 -17.71 0.52 -1.42
CA ILE A 77 -17.12 1.72 -0.81
C ILE A 77 -17.46 2.96 -1.63
N ASN A 78 -17.30 2.91 -2.95
CA ASN A 78 -17.66 4.02 -3.83
C ASN A 78 -19.15 4.38 -3.73
N THR A 79 -20.04 3.40 -3.61
CA THR A 79 -21.47 3.65 -3.39
C THR A 79 -21.70 4.39 -2.09
N ILE A 80 -21.10 3.93 -0.98
CA ILE A 80 -21.21 4.57 0.34
C ILE A 80 -20.71 6.02 0.27
N LEU A 81 -19.52 6.23 -0.31
CA LEU A 81 -18.93 7.56 -0.42
C LEU A 81 -19.78 8.49 -1.30
N SER A 82 -20.34 7.98 -2.40
CA SER A 82 -21.23 8.73 -3.28
C SER A 82 -22.54 9.09 -2.59
N GLU A 83 -23.09 8.19 -1.77
CA GLU A 83 -24.29 8.50 -0.98
C GLU A 83 -24.01 9.57 0.09
N LEU A 84 -22.82 9.57 0.70
CA LEU A 84 -22.40 10.60 1.65
C LEU A 84 -22.34 11.99 0.98
N GLN A 85 -22.03 12.08 -0.32
CA GLN A 85 -22.01 13.37 -1.02
C GLN A 85 -23.40 14.00 -1.22
N LYS A 86 -24.47 13.24 -1.07
CA LYS A 86 -25.86 13.71 -1.30
C LYS A 86 -26.46 14.46 -0.11
N LYS A 87 -25.76 14.50 1.03
CA LYS A 87 -26.27 15.07 2.29
C LYS A 87 -25.29 16.04 2.92
N THR A 88 -25.81 16.90 3.77
CA THR A 88 -25.00 17.77 4.64
C THR A 88 -24.98 17.19 6.04
N TYR A 89 -23.81 17.18 6.66
CA TYR A 89 -23.59 16.61 7.99
C TYR A 89 -23.12 17.67 8.97
N LYS A 90 -23.38 17.43 10.24
CA LYS A 90 -22.89 18.30 11.33
C LYS A 90 -21.36 18.28 11.38
N ALA A 91 -20.76 19.44 11.54
CA ALA A 91 -19.31 19.58 11.65
C ALA A 91 -18.72 18.69 12.78
N GLY A 92 -17.63 18.01 12.48
CA GLY A 92 -16.92 17.12 13.40
C GLY A 92 -17.41 15.67 13.43
N THR A 93 -18.52 15.34 12.74
CA THR A 93 -18.96 13.94 12.60
C THR A 93 -18.08 13.15 11.63
N ILE A 94 -18.08 11.82 11.74
CA ILE A 94 -17.33 10.93 10.85
C ILE A 94 -17.84 11.08 9.41
N GLU A 95 -19.15 11.16 9.23
CA GLU A 95 -19.78 11.32 7.92
C GLU A 95 -19.33 12.61 7.23
N GLN A 96 -19.26 13.73 7.97
CA GLN A 96 -18.76 14.99 7.43
C GLN A 96 -17.28 14.86 6.99
N LYS A 97 -16.44 14.29 7.85
CA LYS A 97 -15.01 14.11 7.54
C LYS A 97 -14.79 13.22 6.30
N LEU A 98 -15.52 12.11 6.20
CA LEU A 98 -15.45 11.21 5.04
C LEU A 98 -15.97 11.89 3.77
N SER A 99 -17.08 12.62 3.87
CA SER A 99 -17.66 13.38 2.75
C SER A 99 -16.68 14.42 2.21
N ASP A 100 -16.11 15.23 3.09
CA ASP A 100 -15.17 16.29 2.71
C ASP A 100 -13.86 15.72 2.16
N PHE A 101 -13.33 14.65 2.77
CA PHE A 101 -12.13 13.98 2.29
C PHE A 101 -12.34 13.38 0.89
N TYR A 102 -13.48 12.72 0.65
CA TYR A 102 -13.80 12.18 -0.67
C TYR A 102 -13.95 13.28 -1.70
N LYS A 103 -14.68 14.36 -1.39
CA LYS A 103 -14.84 15.52 -2.27
C LYS A 103 -13.49 16.12 -2.65
N LEU A 104 -12.63 16.36 -1.66
CA LEU A 104 -11.28 16.88 -1.87
C LEU A 104 -10.44 15.91 -2.73
N SER A 105 -10.53 14.61 -2.47
CA SER A 105 -9.77 13.59 -3.20
C SER A 105 -10.19 13.49 -4.67
N MET A 106 -11.45 13.80 -4.99
CA MET A 106 -11.99 13.75 -6.35
C MET A 106 -11.86 15.09 -7.09
N ASP A 107 -11.41 16.15 -6.44
CA ASP A 107 -11.22 17.47 -7.05
C ASP A 107 -9.94 17.52 -7.90
N VAL A 108 -10.03 16.94 -9.11
CA VAL A 108 -8.93 16.91 -10.09
C VAL A 108 -8.56 18.29 -10.58
N ASP A 109 -9.55 19.19 -10.74
CA ASP A 109 -9.33 20.54 -11.26
C ASP A 109 -8.48 21.38 -10.30
N SER A 110 -8.80 21.36 -9.01
CA SER A 110 -7.99 22.02 -7.99
C SER A 110 -6.58 21.45 -7.91
N ARG A 111 -6.40 20.12 -8.02
CA ARG A 111 -5.08 19.48 -8.07
C ARG A 111 -4.27 19.92 -9.29
N ASN A 112 -4.89 19.92 -10.46
CA ASN A 112 -4.24 20.36 -11.70
C ASN A 112 -3.84 21.83 -11.64
N LYS A 113 -4.70 22.68 -11.06
CA LYS A 113 -4.40 24.11 -10.85
C LYS A 113 -3.26 24.31 -9.86
N ALA A 114 -3.21 23.54 -8.79
CA ALA A 114 -2.14 23.63 -7.79
C ALA A 114 -0.78 23.19 -8.37
N GLY A 115 -0.77 22.22 -9.31
CA GLY A 115 0.44 21.71 -9.93
C GLY A 115 1.47 21.25 -8.91
N ILE A 116 2.72 21.72 -9.03
CA ILE A 116 3.82 21.37 -8.12
C ILE A 116 3.88 22.22 -6.84
N ALA A 117 3.06 23.27 -6.71
CA ALA A 117 3.15 24.21 -5.60
C ALA A 117 3.13 23.54 -4.21
N PRO A 118 2.31 22.50 -3.93
CA PRO A 118 2.30 21.84 -2.63
C PRO A 118 3.58 21.07 -2.28
N VAL A 119 4.33 20.59 -3.28
CA VAL A 119 5.57 19.81 -3.06
C VAL A 119 6.83 20.66 -3.15
N LYS A 120 6.71 21.88 -3.71
CA LYS A 120 7.87 22.76 -3.91
C LYS A 120 8.63 23.08 -2.63
N PRO A 121 8.02 23.42 -1.48
CA PRO A 121 8.75 23.68 -0.24
C PRO A 121 9.61 22.49 0.21
N LEU A 122 9.09 21.26 0.09
CA LEU A 122 9.82 20.03 0.40
C LEU A 122 11.05 19.87 -0.51
N MET A 123 10.87 20.07 -1.80
CA MET A 123 11.96 19.95 -2.77
C MET A 123 13.02 21.04 -2.55
N ASP A 124 12.62 22.27 -2.23
CA ASP A 124 13.54 23.36 -1.91
C ASP A 124 14.40 23.03 -0.67
N GLU A 125 13.82 22.41 0.36
CA GLU A 125 14.56 21.94 1.53
C GLU A 125 15.56 20.82 1.18
N ILE A 126 15.16 19.87 0.33
CA ILE A 126 16.04 18.77 -0.13
C ILE A 126 17.22 19.34 -0.93
N GLU A 127 16.96 20.29 -1.83
CA GLU A 127 18.01 20.93 -2.63
C GLU A 127 18.96 21.82 -1.79
N ALA A 128 18.46 22.38 -0.69
CA ALA A 128 19.27 23.17 0.24
C ALA A 128 20.23 22.32 1.06
N ALA A 129 19.94 21.04 1.31
CA ALA A 129 20.81 20.14 2.07
C ALA A 129 22.12 19.86 1.32
N LYS A 130 23.26 20.18 1.95
CA LYS A 130 24.61 20.01 1.34
C LYS A 130 25.47 18.99 2.07
N THR A 131 25.04 18.55 3.24
CA THR A 131 25.77 17.61 4.10
C THR A 131 24.93 16.37 4.39
N LYS A 132 25.61 15.29 4.80
CA LYS A 132 24.93 14.06 5.25
C LYS A 132 24.04 14.34 6.47
N ASP A 133 24.50 15.15 7.39
CA ASP A 133 23.75 15.47 8.63
C ASP A 133 22.47 16.25 8.31
N GLU A 134 22.51 17.20 7.38
CA GLU A 134 21.33 17.91 6.92
C GLU A 134 20.35 16.96 6.23
N LEU A 135 20.83 16.05 5.38
CA LEU A 135 20.00 15.04 4.74
C LEU A 135 19.35 14.10 5.76
N GLN A 136 20.12 13.64 6.78
CA GLN A 136 19.55 12.81 7.87
C GLN A 136 18.47 13.55 8.65
N LYS A 137 18.64 14.84 8.94
CA LYS A 137 17.60 15.66 9.59
C LYS A 137 16.34 15.73 8.75
N LEU A 138 16.45 15.88 7.44
CA LEU A 138 15.29 15.84 6.54
C LEU A 138 14.64 14.45 6.50
N GLN A 139 15.42 13.38 6.47
CA GLN A 139 14.89 12.02 6.57
C GLN A 139 14.06 11.83 7.84
N VAL A 140 14.56 12.26 8.99
CA VAL A 140 13.82 12.20 10.27
C VAL A 140 12.56 13.07 10.21
N LYS A 141 12.68 14.31 9.70
CA LYS A 141 11.55 15.26 9.58
C LYS A 141 10.40 14.70 8.75
N TYR A 142 10.69 13.96 7.69
CA TYR A 142 9.70 13.48 6.74
C TYR A 142 9.39 11.98 6.83
N ALA A 143 10.05 11.25 7.75
CA ALA A 143 9.85 9.81 7.92
C ALA A 143 8.40 9.45 8.23
N TRP A 144 7.71 10.24 9.07
CA TRP A 144 6.29 10.04 9.40
C TRP A 144 5.35 10.18 8.19
N MET A 145 5.79 10.87 7.13
CA MET A 145 5.06 10.95 5.86
C MET A 145 5.40 9.78 4.93
N GLY A 146 6.27 8.85 5.35
CA GLY A 146 6.78 7.76 4.51
C GLY A 146 7.78 8.23 3.44
N LEU A 147 8.41 9.39 3.64
CA LEU A 147 9.33 10.00 2.68
C LEU A 147 10.79 9.90 3.15
N GLY A 148 11.69 9.79 2.19
CA GLY A 148 13.14 10.01 2.41
C GLY A 148 13.93 8.83 2.94
N LEU A 149 13.33 7.69 3.26
CA LEU A 149 14.05 6.52 3.76
C LEU A 149 14.30 5.50 2.65
N SER A 150 15.55 5.02 2.58
CA SER A 150 15.93 3.87 1.72
C SER A 150 15.76 2.53 2.46
N TYR A 151 15.01 2.51 3.55
CA TYR A 151 14.72 1.34 4.38
C TYR A 151 13.37 1.54 5.08
N GLY A 152 12.73 0.44 5.50
CA GLY A 152 11.57 0.50 6.39
C GLY A 152 12.04 0.63 7.83
N ALA A 153 11.30 1.38 8.64
CA ALA A 153 11.55 1.53 10.07
C ALA A 153 10.23 1.60 10.83
N GLY A 154 10.18 1.07 12.04
CA GLY A 154 9.00 1.15 12.88
C GLY A 154 8.96 0.13 14.01
N PHE A 155 8.00 0.30 14.92
CA PHE A 155 7.79 -0.61 16.05
C PHE A 155 6.89 -1.77 15.66
N ALA A 156 7.32 -2.97 16.05
CA ALA A 156 6.51 -4.18 15.98
C ALA A 156 6.88 -5.12 17.13
N ALA A 157 6.05 -6.13 17.37
CA ALA A 157 6.39 -7.18 18.31
C ALA A 157 7.69 -7.87 17.92
N ASP A 158 8.53 -8.17 18.93
CA ASP A 158 9.73 -8.96 18.72
C ASP A 158 9.33 -10.40 18.32
N GLU A 159 9.79 -10.88 17.16
CA GLU A 159 9.43 -12.19 16.62
C GLU A 159 9.83 -13.36 17.56
N LYS A 160 10.85 -13.17 18.40
CA LYS A 160 11.31 -14.17 19.39
C LYS A 160 10.75 -13.93 20.79
N ASN A 161 10.12 -12.79 21.03
CA ASN A 161 9.44 -12.49 22.30
C ASN A 161 8.25 -11.54 22.05
N VAL A 162 7.13 -12.07 21.63
CA VAL A 162 5.92 -11.33 21.26
C VAL A 162 5.30 -10.47 22.39
N THR A 163 5.78 -10.62 23.62
CA THR A 163 5.36 -9.77 24.75
C THR A 163 6.09 -8.43 24.79
N MET A 164 7.08 -8.25 23.94
CA MET A 164 7.87 -7.04 23.83
C MET A 164 7.78 -6.45 22.42
N ASN A 165 7.74 -5.13 22.36
CA ASN A 165 7.90 -4.41 21.10
C ASN A 165 9.37 -3.98 20.95
N ILE A 166 9.86 -4.07 19.73
CA ILE A 166 11.20 -3.59 19.35
C ILE A 166 11.11 -2.66 18.14
N TYR A 167 12.11 -1.82 17.98
CA TYR A 167 12.24 -1.01 16.76
C TYR A 167 12.88 -1.85 15.66
N ASN A 168 12.14 -2.06 14.59
CA ASN A 168 12.57 -2.86 13.46
C ASN A 168 13.09 -1.98 12.34
N LEU A 169 14.17 -2.41 11.71
CA LEU A 169 14.61 -1.91 10.41
C LEU A 169 14.47 -3.00 9.37
N MET A 170 13.96 -2.63 8.23
CA MET A 170 13.68 -3.54 7.13
C MET A 170 14.27 -3.01 5.82
N GLN A 171 14.69 -3.92 4.97
CA GLN A 171 15.13 -3.58 3.62
C GLN A 171 14.03 -2.79 2.88
N GLY A 172 14.42 -1.71 2.19
CA GLY A 172 13.54 -0.86 1.41
C GLY A 172 14.29 -0.08 0.33
N GLY A 173 13.70 0.99 -0.18
CA GLY A 173 14.35 1.94 -1.09
C GLY A 173 14.41 1.51 -2.57
N LEU A 174 13.79 0.39 -2.96
CA LEU A 174 13.70 -0.05 -4.33
C LEU A 174 12.30 0.23 -4.89
N THR A 175 12.14 1.25 -5.71
CA THR A 175 10.83 1.64 -6.27
C THR A 175 10.19 0.53 -7.10
N LEU A 176 10.98 -0.26 -7.83
CA LEU A 176 10.49 -1.43 -8.58
C LEU A 176 10.23 -2.66 -7.68
N GLY A 177 10.48 -2.56 -6.38
CA GLY A 177 10.06 -3.51 -5.35
C GLY A 177 10.91 -4.78 -5.20
N ALA A 178 11.84 -5.09 -6.12
CA ALA A 178 12.75 -6.22 -6.01
C ALA A 178 14.06 -5.98 -6.77
N LYS A 179 15.16 -6.54 -6.22
CA LYS A 179 16.50 -6.43 -6.83
C LYS A 179 16.54 -6.96 -8.26
N ASP A 180 15.74 -7.97 -8.56
CA ASP A 180 15.71 -8.63 -9.88
C ASP A 180 15.42 -7.64 -11.01
N TYR A 181 14.55 -6.66 -10.79
CA TYR A 181 14.24 -5.63 -11.77
C TYR A 181 15.44 -4.72 -12.12
N TYR A 182 16.41 -4.59 -11.23
CA TYR A 182 17.61 -3.78 -11.44
C TYR A 182 18.77 -4.59 -12.03
N LEU A 183 18.86 -5.88 -11.72
CA LEU A 183 20.05 -6.71 -11.96
C LEU A 183 19.88 -7.73 -13.08
N ASN A 184 18.68 -8.23 -13.36
CA ASN A 184 18.44 -9.21 -14.41
C ASN A 184 18.47 -8.57 -15.82
N ASN A 185 18.87 -9.35 -16.82
CA ASN A 185 19.06 -8.86 -18.18
C ASN A 185 18.16 -9.54 -19.21
N ASP A 186 17.07 -10.21 -18.79
CA ASP A 186 16.05 -10.65 -19.72
C ASP A 186 15.32 -9.46 -20.35
N ALA A 187 14.76 -9.66 -21.54
CA ALA A 187 14.17 -8.59 -22.34
C ALA A 187 13.01 -7.87 -21.62
N ALA A 188 12.20 -8.60 -20.86
CA ALA A 188 11.07 -8.03 -20.13
C ALA A 188 11.54 -7.11 -19.00
N THR A 189 12.54 -7.55 -18.23
CA THR A 189 13.14 -6.75 -17.15
C THR A 189 13.85 -5.50 -17.69
N VAL A 190 14.57 -5.63 -18.81
CA VAL A 190 15.18 -4.46 -19.48
C VAL A 190 14.12 -3.45 -19.89
N ALA A 191 13.02 -3.89 -20.51
CA ALA A 191 11.93 -3.00 -20.91
C ALA A 191 11.31 -2.25 -19.70
N ILE A 192 11.13 -2.93 -18.57
CA ILE A 192 10.64 -2.31 -17.32
C ILE A 192 11.61 -1.22 -16.84
N ARG A 193 12.92 -1.47 -16.86
CA ARG A 193 13.93 -0.47 -16.48
C ARG A 193 13.90 0.77 -17.35
N GLU A 194 13.78 0.60 -18.66
CA GLU A 194 13.72 1.73 -19.58
C GLU A 194 12.43 2.55 -19.40
N ALA A 195 11.30 1.88 -19.19
CA ALA A 195 10.05 2.54 -18.84
C ALA A 195 10.17 3.32 -17.53
N TYR A 196 10.82 2.75 -16.52
CA TYR A 196 11.06 3.41 -15.23
C TYR A 196 11.95 4.65 -15.36
N LYS A 197 13.07 4.58 -16.09
CA LYS A 197 13.91 5.74 -16.35
C LYS A 197 13.15 6.85 -17.09
N SER A 198 12.35 6.48 -18.07
CA SER A 198 11.48 7.42 -18.78
C SER A 198 10.47 8.09 -17.86
N TYR A 199 9.86 7.32 -16.95
CA TYR A 199 8.97 7.84 -15.93
C TYR A 199 9.67 8.84 -14.99
N LEU A 200 10.85 8.49 -14.47
CA LEU A 200 11.63 9.39 -13.61
C LEU A 200 11.98 10.69 -14.33
N SER A 201 12.45 10.61 -15.58
CA SER A 201 12.75 11.80 -16.38
C SER A 201 11.51 12.66 -16.57
N LYS A 202 10.36 12.05 -16.87
CA LYS A 202 9.09 12.79 -16.99
C LYS A 202 8.68 13.48 -15.69
N MET A 203 8.85 12.84 -14.54
CA MET A 203 8.55 13.45 -13.24
C MET A 203 9.42 14.67 -12.96
N PHE A 204 10.72 14.60 -13.26
CA PHE A 204 11.62 15.75 -13.12
C PHE A 204 11.27 16.89 -14.08
N GLN A 205 10.86 16.59 -15.33
CA GLN A 205 10.37 17.61 -16.26
C GLN A 205 9.09 18.28 -15.77
N LEU A 206 8.15 17.51 -15.21
CA LEU A 206 6.92 18.04 -14.61
C LEU A 206 7.21 18.93 -13.40
N TYR A 207 8.29 18.67 -12.69
CA TYR A 207 8.77 19.56 -11.61
C TYR A 207 9.34 20.88 -12.14
N GLY A 208 9.84 20.90 -13.37
CA GLY A 208 10.35 22.11 -14.02
C GLY A 208 11.80 22.04 -14.49
N PHE A 209 12.47 20.89 -14.39
CA PHE A 209 13.81 20.72 -14.95
C PHE A 209 13.76 20.63 -16.47
N SER A 210 14.84 21.08 -17.13
CA SER A 210 15.05 20.83 -18.57
C SER A 210 15.11 19.34 -18.87
N ALA A 211 14.90 18.95 -20.13
CA ALA A 211 14.97 17.55 -20.54
C ALA A 211 16.30 16.90 -20.19
N ASP A 212 17.42 17.61 -20.40
CA ASP A 212 18.77 17.12 -20.12
C ASP A 212 19.03 16.95 -18.62
N GLU A 213 18.63 17.93 -17.81
CA GLU A 213 18.75 17.83 -16.35
C GLU A 213 17.88 16.72 -15.78
N ALA A 214 16.65 16.61 -16.27
CA ALA A 214 15.71 15.55 -15.89
C ALA A 214 16.28 14.14 -16.20
N ALA A 215 16.89 13.96 -17.37
CA ALA A 215 17.54 12.71 -17.74
C ALA A 215 18.75 12.38 -16.84
N LYS A 216 19.58 13.39 -16.50
CA LYS A 216 20.69 13.22 -15.56
C LYS A 216 20.21 12.84 -14.16
N LYS A 217 19.19 13.53 -13.63
CA LYS A 217 18.59 13.23 -12.32
C LYS A 217 17.95 11.83 -12.30
N ALA A 218 17.22 11.46 -13.35
CA ALA A 218 16.65 10.12 -13.49
C ALA A 218 17.72 9.02 -13.49
N SER A 219 18.83 9.25 -14.18
CA SER A 219 19.97 8.33 -14.21
C SER A 219 20.62 8.20 -12.82
N ALA A 220 20.75 9.30 -12.08
CA ALA A 220 21.31 9.30 -10.74
C ALA A 220 20.43 8.52 -9.75
N VAL A 221 19.11 8.71 -9.79
CA VAL A 221 18.15 7.93 -8.98
C VAL A 221 18.26 6.45 -9.31
N PHE A 222 18.24 6.10 -10.59
CA PHE A 222 18.32 4.71 -11.02
C PHE A 222 19.66 4.06 -10.61
N LEU A 223 20.77 4.78 -10.70
CA LEU A 223 22.09 4.29 -10.24
C LEU A 223 22.10 4.06 -8.73
N HIS A 224 21.53 4.97 -7.95
CA HIS A 224 21.40 4.83 -6.50
C HIS A 224 20.61 3.56 -6.13
N GLU A 225 19.42 3.38 -6.72
CA GLU A 225 18.60 2.20 -6.47
C GLU A 225 19.25 0.90 -6.97
N THR A 226 19.98 0.94 -8.10
CA THR A 226 20.76 -0.22 -8.58
C THR A 226 21.85 -0.58 -7.58
N THR A 227 22.51 0.40 -6.99
CA THR A 227 23.52 0.17 -5.95
C THR A 227 22.86 -0.48 -4.72
N LEU A 228 21.72 0.03 -4.26
CA LEU A 228 20.96 -0.62 -3.17
C LEU A 228 20.56 -2.06 -3.53
N ALA A 229 20.13 -2.30 -4.77
CA ALA A 229 19.74 -3.63 -5.23
C ALA A 229 20.89 -4.66 -5.14
N THR A 230 22.15 -4.25 -5.35
CA THR A 230 23.31 -5.17 -5.22
C THR A 230 23.47 -5.71 -3.81
N PHE A 231 23.10 -4.93 -2.78
CA PHE A 231 23.19 -5.31 -1.38
C PHE A 231 21.88 -5.88 -0.83
N SER A 232 20.80 -5.80 -1.58
CA SER A 232 19.49 -6.24 -1.14
C SER A 232 19.35 -7.76 -1.19
N LYS A 233 18.58 -8.33 -0.26
CA LYS A 233 18.12 -9.71 -0.31
C LYS A 233 17.02 -9.88 -1.35
N SER A 234 16.95 -11.04 -1.95
CA SER A 234 15.86 -11.44 -2.85
C SER A 234 14.54 -11.63 -2.07
N ARG A 235 13.42 -11.65 -2.80
CA ARG A 235 12.12 -11.97 -2.21
C ARG A 235 12.07 -13.34 -1.53
N THR A 236 12.85 -14.31 -2.00
CA THR A 236 12.93 -15.64 -1.40
C THR A 236 13.72 -15.59 -0.10
N GLU A 237 14.88 -14.93 -0.07
CA GLU A 237 15.70 -14.76 1.13
C GLU A 237 14.96 -13.99 2.24
N LEU A 238 14.13 -13.01 1.88
CA LEU A 238 13.32 -12.25 2.84
C LEU A 238 12.20 -13.08 3.50
N ARG A 239 11.87 -14.27 2.98
CA ARG A 239 10.85 -15.16 3.57
C ARG A 239 11.36 -15.97 4.75
N ASP A 240 12.65 -16.02 4.99
CA ASP A 240 13.22 -16.72 6.14
C ASP A 240 13.32 -15.79 7.36
N PRO A 241 12.38 -15.85 8.32
CA PRO A 241 12.38 -14.97 9.47
C PRO A 241 13.60 -15.20 10.37
N GLN A 242 14.12 -16.45 10.44
CA GLN A 242 15.27 -16.75 11.28
C GLN A 242 16.56 -16.15 10.71
N ALA A 243 16.77 -16.23 9.40
CA ALA A 243 17.92 -15.66 8.72
C ALA A 243 17.87 -14.12 8.66
N ASN A 244 16.68 -13.53 8.84
CA ASN A 244 16.49 -12.07 8.79
C ASN A 244 16.43 -11.43 10.19
N TYR A 245 16.39 -12.24 11.26
CA TYR A 245 16.34 -11.73 12.61
C TYR A 245 17.75 -11.43 13.15
N THR A 246 18.05 -10.15 13.35
CA THR A 246 19.32 -9.70 13.97
C THR A 246 19.03 -8.67 15.04
N LYS A 247 18.87 -9.13 16.28
CA LYS A 247 18.66 -8.24 17.44
C LYS A 247 19.98 -7.74 17.99
N MET A 248 20.05 -6.47 18.28
CA MET A 248 21.21 -5.84 18.92
C MET A 248 20.79 -4.68 19.82
N THR A 249 21.69 -4.26 20.72
CA THR A 249 21.48 -3.06 21.53
C THR A 249 21.62 -1.80 20.69
N LEU A 250 21.03 -0.70 21.14
CA LEU A 250 21.17 0.61 20.50
C LEU A 250 22.65 1.02 20.36
N ALA A 251 23.47 0.75 21.38
CA ALA A 251 24.91 1.06 21.36
C ALA A 251 25.62 0.33 20.20
N LYS A 252 25.38 -0.99 20.08
CA LYS A 252 25.96 -1.79 19.00
C LYS A 252 25.42 -1.39 17.63
N PHE A 253 24.16 -1.00 17.56
CA PHE A 253 23.58 -0.48 16.33
C PHE A 253 24.27 0.80 15.84
N LYS A 254 24.47 1.77 16.73
CA LYS A 254 25.18 3.03 16.42
C LYS A 254 26.60 2.79 15.94
N GLU A 255 27.30 1.81 16.54
CA GLU A 255 28.65 1.42 16.12
C GLU A 255 28.65 0.83 14.70
N ASN A 256 27.73 -0.10 14.40
CA ASN A 256 27.68 -0.80 13.12
C ASN A 256 27.07 0.05 12.00
N TYR A 257 26.13 0.94 12.32
CA TYR A 257 25.32 1.70 11.34
C TYR A 257 25.28 3.20 11.67
N PRO A 258 26.44 3.88 11.71
CA PRO A 258 26.52 5.28 12.15
C PRO A 258 25.76 6.26 11.25
N ASN A 259 25.41 5.85 10.01
CA ASN A 259 24.66 6.67 9.06
C ASN A 259 23.14 6.54 9.18
N ILE A 260 22.63 5.69 10.07
CA ILE A 260 21.19 5.53 10.31
C ILE A 260 20.82 6.24 11.62
N PRO A 261 20.04 7.32 11.60
CA PRO A 261 19.69 8.10 12.79
C PRO A 261 18.54 7.44 13.57
N LEU A 262 18.70 6.16 13.97
CA LEU A 262 17.65 5.33 14.56
C LEU A 262 17.00 5.97 15.78
N GLU A 263 17.80 6.54 16.68
CA GLU A 263 17.29 7.18 17.90
C GLU A 263 16.44 8.43 17.56
N ALA A 264 16.89 9.22 16.58
CA ALA A 264 16.15 10.39 16.15
C ALA A 264 14.84 10.00 15.43
N LEU A 265 14.84 8.91 14.66
CA LEU A 265 13.62 8.37 14.03
C LEU A 265 12.61 7.91 15.09
N ALA A 266 13.06 7.11 16.06
CA ALA A 266 12.20 6.64 17.14
C ALA A 266 11.64 7.80 17.99
N ASN A 267 12.47 8.81 18.30
CA ASN A 267 12.02 9.99 19.02
C ASN A 267 10.99 10.80 18.22
N ALA A 268 11.12 10.90 16.90
CA ALA A 268 10.14 11.56 16.02
C ALA A 268 8.78 10.81 16.02
N GLU A 269 8.79 9.51 16.26
CA GLU A 269 7.60 8.68 16.45
C GLU A 269 7.06 8.72 17.90
N GLY A 270 7.64 9.54 18.76
CA GLY A 270 7.23 9.72 20.18
C GLY A 270 7.82 8.69 21.16
N ILE A 271 8.79 7.89 20.71
CA ILE A 271 9.45 6.90 21.56
C ILE A 271 10.73 7.49 22.13
N LYS A 272 10.81 7.53 23.45
CA LYS A 272 11.99 8.07 24.15
C LYS A 272 13.18 7.10 24.05
N SER A 273 14.38 7.66 23.92
CA SER A 273 15.63 6.89 23.82
C SER A 273 15.85 5.88 24.97
N GLU A 274 15.30 6.15 26.14
CA GLU A 274 15.37 5.24 27.31
C GLU A 274 14.71 3.87 27.09
N TYR A 275 13.81 3.76 26.12
CA TYR A 275 13.14 2.51 25.73
C TYR A 275 13.89 1.74 24.64
N LEU A 276 14.89 2.34 24.01
CA LEU A 276 15.76 1.72 23.01
C LEU A 276 16.98 1.11 23.71
N LYS A 277 16.86 -0.11 24.23
CA LYS A 277 17.93 -0.79 24.99
C LYS A 277 18.68 -1.82 24.16
#